data_2f7e79849a079efc86e515f31518c68c
#
_entry.id   2f7e79849a079efc86e515f31518c68c
#
_cell.length_a   1.000
_cell.length_b   1.000
_cell.length_c   1.000
_cell.angle_alpha   90.00
_cell.angle_beta   90.00
_cell.angle_gamma   90.00
#
_symmetry.space_group_name_H-M   'P 1'
#
loop_
_entity.id
_entity.type
_entity.pdbx_description
1 polymer ?
#
loop_
_entity_poly.entity_id
_entity_poly.type
_entity_poly.pdbx_seq_one_letter_code
_entity_poly.pdbx_strand_id
1 'polypeptide(L)'
;MVYLFVILALLCLAVKGFCGKKTSIYAEKISYAFLLNLVRMLLCIVVGLIVLLIESGGRITGIDWRLALISLTGGAGTAMLVVCWVLAIRENTLVKVDVACTVASLLPAILSLIFFKESLSGWKMLGFALILSAVIIVSIGKGGQKKTGLFGAIMLVLTALGDGIASFSQQLYKQFYTEGGMYAGET
;
A
#
# COMPACT_ATOMS: atom_id res chain seq x y z
N MET A 1 -16.02 4.67 -18.59
CA MET A 1 -15.69 5.28 -17.28
C MET A 1 -14.56 4.54 -16.57
N VAL A 2 -14.65 3.22 -16.33
CA VAL A 2 -13.64 2.44 -15.58
C VAL A 2 -12.22 2.59 -16.14
N TYR A 3 -12.03 2.48 -17.46
CA TYR A 3 -10.70 2.60 -18.08
C TYR A 3 -10.04 3.97 -17.87
N LEU A 4 -10.84 5.04 -17.85
CA LEU A 4 -10.32 6.40 -17.61
C LEU A 4 -9.77 6.51 -16.16
N PHE A 5 -10.47 5.95 -15.17
CA PHE A 5 -9.98 5.91 -13.79
C PHE A 5 -8.70 5.09 -13.64
N VAL A 6 -8.60 3.97 -14.37
CA VAL A 6 -7.37 3.15 -14.37
C VAL A 6 -6.18 3.92 -14.94
N ILE A 7 -6.37 4.60 -16.08
CA ILE A 7 -5.31 5.42 -16.69
C ILE A 7 -4.90 6.56 -15.74
N LEU A 8 -5.88 7.25 -15.16
CA LEU A 8 -5.59 8.32 -14.19
C LEU A 8 -4.84 7.80 -12.96
N ALA A 9 -5.23 6.65 -12.43
CA ALA A 9 -4.53 6.00 -11.33
C ALA A 9 -3.08 5.65 -11.68
N LEU A 10 -2.82 5.11 -12.88
CA LEU A 10 -1.46 4.80 -13.35
C LEU A 10 -0.61 6.08 -13.48
N LEU A 11 -1.18 7.16 -14.02
CA LEU A 11 -0.49 8.46 -14.09
C LEU A 11 -0.16 8.99 -12.69
N CYS A 12 -1.10 8.93 -11.74
CA CYS A 12 -0.87 9.34 -10.35
C CYS A 12 0.23 8.50 -9.68
N LEU A 13 0.27 7.17 -9.95
CA LEU A 13 1.33 6.30 -9.45
C LEU A 13 2.71 6.66 -10.02
N ALA A 14 2.79 6.97 -11.32
CA ALA A 14 4.02 7.41 -11.96
C ALA A 14 4.52 8.74 -11.35
N VAL A 15 3.63 9.72 -11.19
CA VAL A 15 3.95 11.00 -10.53
C VAL A 15 4.39 10.78 -9.08
N LYS A 16 3.70 9.92 -8.32
CA LYS A 16 4.08 9.53 -6.95
C LYS A 16 5.52 8.98 -6.91
N GLY A 17 5.86 8.06 -7.83
CA GLY A 17 7.21 7.47 -7.92
C GLY A 17 8.28 8.53 -8.20
N PHE A 18 8.04 9.43 -9.16
CA PHE A 18 8.95 10.52 -9.49
C PHE A 18 9.12 11.50 -8.32
N CYS A 19 8.03 11.98 -7.74
CA CYS A 19 8.05 12.86 -6.58
C CYS A 19 8.73 12.20 -5.37
N GLY A 20 8.46 10.92 -5.12
CA GLY A 20 9.09 10.16 -4.05
C GLY A 20 10.60 10.04 -4.22
N LYS A 21 11.09 9.80 -5.44
CA LYS A 21 12.51 9.80 -5.75
C LYS A 21 13.14 11.16 -5.46
N LYS A 22 12.52 12.25 -5.90
CA LYS A 22 13.00 13.59 -5.65
C LYS A 22 13.01 13.92 -4.15
N THR A 23 11.95 13.57 -3.45
CA THR A 23 11.81 13.79 -2.00
C THR A 23 12.83 12.98 -1.20
N SER A 24 13.16 11.74 -1.61
CA SER A 24 14.14 10.90 -0.92
C SER A 24 15.55 11.49 -0.91
N ILE A 25 15.88 12.35 -1.88
CA ILE A 25 17.17 13.06 -1.93
C ILE A 25 17.27 14.10 -0.80
N TYR A 26 16.14 14.75 -0.48
CA TYR A 26 16.09 15.74 0.61
C TYR A 26 15.93 15.12 2.00
N ALA A 27 15.54 13.84 2.07
CA ALA A 27 15.41 13.11 3.33
C ALA A 27 16.78 12.59 3.82
N GLU A 28 17.75 13.51 4.05
CA GLU A 28 19.09 13.15 4.53
C GLU A 28 19.09 12.46 5.88
N LYS A 29 18.15 12.81 6.76
CA LYS A 29 17.99 12.23 8.10
C LYS A 29 16.67 11.46 8.18
N ILE A 30 16.66 10.41 8.97
CA ILE A 30 15.45 9.61 9.27
C ILE A 30 14.32 10.51 9.78
N SER A 31 14.63 11.53 10.56
CA SER A 31 13.65 12.50 11.09
C SER A 31 12.85 13.21 9.98
N TYR A 32 13.45 13.50 8.83
CA TYR A 32 12.74 14.12 7.71
C TYR A 32 11.74 13.16 7.06
N ALA A 33 12.06 11.85 6.97
CA ALA A 33 11.13 10.85 6.47
C ALA A 33 9.90 10.74 7.38
N PHE A 34 10.10 10.79 8.72
CA PHE A 34 9.01 10.83 9.69
C PHE A 34 8.17 12.10 9.57
N LEU A 35 8.79 13.27 9.47
CA LEU A 35 8.09 14.55 9.31
C LEU A 35 7.24 14.59 8.04
N LEU A 36 7.80 14.15 6.91
CA LEU A 36 7.07 14.05 5.64
C LEU A 36 5.86 13.13 5.75
N ASN A 37 6.03 11.97 6.41
CA ASN A 37 4.93 11.06 6.64
C ASN A 37 3.86 11.67 7.56
N LEU A 38 4.25 12.39 8.60
CA LEU A 38 3.33 13.06 9.51
C LEU A 38 2.48 14.12 8.77
N VAL A 39 3.11 14.98 7.97
CA VAL A 39 2.39 15.98 7.15
C VAL A 39 1.42 15.28 6.18
N ARG A 40 1.87 14.22 5.51
CA ARG A 40 1.01 13.45 4.62
C ARG A 40 -0.20 12.86 5.35
N MET A 41 0.00 12.25 6.53
CA MET A 41 -1.08 11.66 7.31
C MET A 41 -2.08 12.72 7.80
N LEU A 42 -1.60 13.89 8.23
CA LEU A 42 -2.47 15.01 8.59
C LEU A 42 -3.33 15.46 7.40
N LEU A 43 -2.75 15.60 6.21
CA LEU A 43 -3.50 15.93 5.00
C LEU A 43 -4.55 14.86 4.67
N CYS A 44 -4.19 13.57 4.78
CA CYS A 44 -5.14 12.48 4.57
C CYS A 44 -6.30 12.51 5.58
N ILE A 45 -6.03 12.82 6.86
CA ILE A 45 -7.07 12.97 7.90
C ILE A 45 -8.02 14.11 7.53
N VAL A 46 -7.48 15.28 7.15
CA VAL A 46 -8.30 16.45 6.77
C VAL A 46 -9.19 16.12 5.57
N VAL A 47 -8.62 15.54 4.51
CA VAL A 47 -9.38 15.15 3.32
C VAL A 47 -10.42 14.08 3.67
N GLY A 48 -10.04 13.06 4.47
CA GLY A 48 -10.95 12.01 4.90
C GLY A 48 -12.13 12.55 5.72
N LEU A 49 -11.87 13.49 6.63
CA LEU A 49 -12.93 14.15 7.40
C LEU A 49 -13.87 14.97 6.51
N ILE A 50 -13.35 15.67 5.51
CA ILE A 50 -14.17 16.43 4.56
C ILE A 50 -15.09 15.48 3.78
N VAL A 51 -14.55 14.39 3.25
CA VAL A 51 -15.33 13.38 2.50
C VAL A 51 -16.40 12.77 3.40
N LEU A 52 -16.03 12.37 4.63
CA LEU A 52 -16.97 11.78 5.60
C LEU A 52 -18.09 12.76 5.96
N LEU A 53 -17.80 14.04 6.17
CA LEU A 53 -18.82 15.06 6.44
C LEU A 53 -19.78 15.26 5.27
N ILE A 54 -19.27 15.18 4.03
CA ILE A 54 -20.10 15.32 2.82
C ILE A 54 -21.00 14.09 2.66
N GLU A 55 -20.46 12.86 2.80
CA GLU A 55 -21.22 11.63 2.62
C GLU A 55 -22.23 11.36 3.74
N SER A 56 -21.85 11.64 4.99
CA SER A 56 -22.72 11.38 6.15
C SER A 56 -23.74 12.49 6.43
N GLY A 57 -23.73 13.57 5.65
CA GLY A 57 -24.59 14.74 5.93
C GLY A 57 -24.36 15.34 7.33
N GLY A 58 -23.17 15.16 7.89
CA GLY A 58 -22.79 15.64 9.22
C GLY A 58 -23.18 14.70 10.37
N ARG A 59 -23.75 13.53 10.10
CA ARG A 59 -24.08 12.53 11.13
C ARG A 59 -22.97 11.46 11.18
N ILE A 60 -22.18 11.49 12.22
CA ILE A 60 -21.23 10.41 12.53
C ILE A 60 -22.00 9.34 13.29
N THR A 61 -22.45 8.30 12.61
CA THR A 61 -23.01 7.09 13.23
C THR A 61 -21.91 6.33 13.96
N GLY A 62 -22.29 5.57 15.00
CA GLY A 62 -21.35 4.96 15.93
C GLY A 62 -20.22 4.16 15.25
N ILE A 63 -19.00 4.42 15.70
CA ILE A 63 -17.82 3.70 15.21
C ILE A 63 -17.79 2.33 15.89
N ASP A 64 -17.94 1.26 15.11
CA ASP A 64 -17.71 -0.10 15.61
C ASP A 64 -16.24 -0.27 16.00
N TRP A 65 -15.97 -0.83 17.17
CA TRP A 65 -14.61 -1.07 17.66
C TRP A 65 -13.80 -1.99 16.73
N ARG A 66 -14.45 -2.89 16.00
CA ARG A 66 -13.81 -3.77 15.01
C ARG A 66 -13.32 -2.98 13.81
N LEU A 67 -14.14 -2.03 13.34
CA LEU A 67 -13.78 -1.11 12.28
C LEU A 67 -12.60 -0.24 12.72
N ALA A 68 -12.60 0.24 13.96
CA ALA A 68 -11.49 1.01 14.52
C ALA A 68 -10.19 0.20 14.55
N LEU A 69 -10.22 -1.09 14.93
CA LEU A 69 -9.03 -1.97 14.90
C LEU A 69 -8.52 -2.21 13.48
N ILE A 70 -9.40 -2.50 12.51
CA ILE A 70 -9.02 -2.69 11.11
C ILE A 70 -8.37 -1.41 10.56
N SER A 71 -8.96 -0.25 10.85
CA SER A 71 -8.44 1.05 10.43
C SER A 71 -7.10 1.38 11.09
N LEU A 72 -6.93 1.05 12.37
CA LEU A 72 -5.68 1.25 13.10
C LEU A 72 -4.55 0.39 12.51
N THR A 73 -4.80 -0.88 12.26
CA THR A 73 -3.81 -1.79 11.65
C THR A 73 -3.45 -1.35 10.24
N GLY A 74 -4.43 -0.95 9.42
CA GLY A 74 -4.21 -0.40 8.09
C GLY A 74 -3.41 0.91 8.12
N GLY A 75 -3.74 1.80 9.06
CA GLY A 75 -3.02 3.05 9.28
C GLY A 75 -1.56 2.84 9.70
N ALA A 76 -1.32 1.92 10.66
CA ALA A 76 0.02 1.55 11.09
C ALA A 76 0.84 0.94 9.95
N GLY A 77 0.24 0.01 9.18
CA GLY A 77 0.86 -0.57 7.98
C GLY A 77 1.23 0.49 6.94
N THR A 78 0.32 1.43 6.66
CA THR A 78 0.58 2.53 5.72
C THR A 78 1.68 3.48 6.23
N ALA A 79 1.70 3.79 7.52
CA ALA A 79 2.75 4.61 8.12
C ALA A 79 4.12 3.94 7.98
N MET A 80 4.21 2.65 8.31
CA MET A 80 5.42 1.85 8.14
C MET A 80 5.86 1.78 6.67
N LEU A 81 4.92 1.50 5.76
CA LEU A 81 5.17 1.49 4.32
C LEU A 81 5.83 2.79 3.87
N VAL A 82 5.25 3.95 4.18
CA VAL A 82 5.72 5.23 3.64
C VAL A 82 7.08 5.62 4.19
N VAL A 83 7.30 5.47 5.50
CA VAL A 83 8.60 5.79 6.12
C VAL A 83 9.69 4.88 5.56
N CYS A 84 9.45 3.57 5.55
CA CYS A 84 10.42 2.60 5.06
C CYS A 84 10.63 2.73 3.55
N TRP A 85 9.61 3.07 2.76
CA TRP A 85 9.69 3.28 1.32
C TRP A 85 10.61 4.46 0.96
N VAL A 86 10.46 5.60 1.66
CA VAL A 86 11.35 6.76 1.45
C VAL A 86 12.81 6.40 1.77
N LEU A 87 13.04 5.70 2.87
CA LEU A 87 14.37 5.25 3.28
C LEU A 87 14.93 4.17 2.33
N ALA A 88 14.08 3.25 1.88
CA ALA A 88 14.45 2.21 0.94
C ALA A 88 14.88 2.78 -0.43
N ILE A 89 14.16 3.79 -0.96
CA ILE A 89 14.53 4.47 -2.22
C ILE A 89 15.86 5.21 -2.10
N ARG A 90 16.16 5.73 -0.93
CA ARG A 90 17.44 6.40 -0.68
C ARG A 90 18.61 5.43 -0.80
N GLU A 91 18.48 4.26 -0.21
CA GLU A 91 19.56 3.25 -0.13
C GLU A 91 19.59 2.33 -1.37
N ASN A 92 18.45 2.20 -2.08
CA ASN A 92 18.29 1.31 -3.22
C ASN A 92 17.87 2.07 -4.49
N THR A 93 17.76 1.33 -5.59
CA THR A 93 17.13 1.86 -6.81
C THR A 93 15.61 1.80 -6.66
N LEU A 94 14.89 2.78 -7.23
CA LEU A 94 13.42 2.83 -7.22
C LEU A 94 12.81 1.50 -7.69
N VAL A 95 13.39 0.91 -8.76
CA VAL A 95 12.93 -0.35 -9.33
C VAL A 95 12.95 -1.50 -8.30
N LYS A 96 14.00 -1.61 -7.48
CA LYS A 96 14.09 -2.65 -6.42
C LYS A 96 13.00 -2.47 -5.37
N VAL A 97 12.69 -1.22 -5.02
CA VAL A 97 11.64 -0.91 -4.04
C VAL A 97 10.26 -1.23 -4.60
N ASP A 98 10.00 -0.86 -5.85
CA ASP A 98 8.73 -1.15 -6.51
C ASP A 98 8.52 -2.66 -6.72
N VAL A 99 9.57 -3.41 -7.05
CA VAL A 99 9.53 -4.89 -7.10
C VAL A 99 9.19 -5.47 -5.73
N ALA A 100 9.80 -4.97 -4.66
CA ALA A 100 9.49 -5.44 -3.31
C ALA A 100 8.02 -5.18 -2.93
N CYS A 101 7.48 -4.00 -3.25
CA CYS A 101 6.06 -3.67 -3.05
C CYS A 101 5.16 -4.57 -3.92
N THR A 102 5.55 -4.82 -5.18
CA THR A 102 4.77 -5.70 -6.07
C THR A 102 4.71 -7.14 -5.54
N VAL A 103 5.81 -7.67 -5.00
CA VAL A 103 5.82 -8.99 -4.35
C VAL A 103 4.97 -8.96 -3.08
N ALA A 104 5.04 -7.87 -2.30
CA ALA A 104 4.25 -7.71 -1.08
C ALA A 104 2.75 -7.72 -1.33
N SER A 105 2.28 -7.21 -2.47
CA SER A 105 0.86 -7.23 -2.83
C SER A 105 0.30 -8.64 -3.09
N LEU A 106 1.16 -9.65 -3.30
CA LEU A 106 0.74 -11.05 -3.35
C LEU A 106 0.39 -11.61 -1.97
N LEU A 107 0.97 -11.06 -0.90
CA LEU A 107 0.78 -11.55 0.46
C LEU A 107 -0.68 -11.44 0.93
N PRO A 108 -1.39 -10.29 0.79
CA PRO A 108 -2.80 -10.21 1.13
C PRO A 108 -3.67 -11.11 0.25
N ALA A 109 -3.31 -11.33 -1.01
CA ALA A 109 -4.05 -12.23 -1.88
C ALA A 109 -3.90 -13.70 -1.44
N ILE A 110 -2.71 -14.13 -1.01
CA ILE A 110 -2.48 -15.46 -0.45
C ILE A 110 -3.23 -15.61 0.89
N LEU A 111 -3.16 -14.60 1.76
CA LEU A 111 -3.88 -14.61 3.02
C LEU A 111 -5.40 -14.68 2.82
N SER A 112 -5.92 -13.95 1.82
CA SER A 112 -7.34 -14.01 1.45
C SER A 112 -7.78 -15.42 1.04
N LEU A 113 -6.96 -16.14 0.28
CA LEU A 113 -7.21 -17.54 -0.09
C LEU A 113 -7.27 -18.46 1.12
N ILE A 114 -6.35 -18.27 2.09
CA ILE A 114 -6.27 -19.11 3.28
C ILE A 114 -7.40 -18.82 4.26
N PHE A 115 -7.66 -17.55 4.57
CA PHE A 115 -8.63 -17.15 5.58
C PHE A 115 -10.07 -17.17 5.08
N PHE A 116 -10.31 -16.73 3.84
CA PHE A 116 -11.67 -16.62 3.30
C PHE A 116 -12.05 -17.74 2.34
N LYS A 117 -11.14 -18.70 2.10
CA LYS A 117 -11.36 -19.83 1.18
C LYS A 117 -11.91 -19.38 -0.18
N GLU A 118 -11.48 -18.20 -0.65
CA GLU A 118 -11.85 -17.69 -1.96
C GLU A 118 -11.41 -18.67 -3.06
N SER A 119 -12.28 -18.93 -4.03
CA SER A 119 -11.90 -19.72 -5.20
C SER A 119 -10.94 -18.93 -6.09
N LEU A 120 -9.84 -19.55 -6.47
CA LEU A 120 -8.93 -18.99 -7.47
C LEU A 120 -9.61 -19.03 -8.84
N SER A 121 -10.06 -17.87 -9.31
CA SER A 121 -10.45 -17.73 -10.73
C SER A 121 -9.20 -17.84 -11.61
N GLY A 122 -9.33 -18.46 -12.79
CA GLY A 122 -8.23 -18.58 -13.77
C GLY A 122 -7.60 -17.22 -14.11
N TRP A 123 -8.38 -16.15 -14.13
CA TRP A 123 -7.89 -14.78 -14.31
C TRP A 123 -6.99 -14.29 -13.17
N LYS A 124 -7.29 -14.64 -11.92
CA LYS A 124 -6.43 -14.33 -10.75
C LYS A 124 -5.09 -15.07 -10.86
N MET A 125 -5.10 -16.36 -11.27
CA MET A 125 -3.87 -17.14 -11.49
C MET A 125 -3.00 -16.53 -12.58
N LEU A 126 -3.60 -16.12 -13.69
CA LEU A 126 -2.89 -15.47 -14.80
C LEU A 126 -2.26 -14.16 -14.34
N GLY A 127 -2.97 -13.35 -13.52
CA GLY A 127 -2.44 -12.14 -12.91
C GLY A 127 -1.21 -12.42 -12.03
N PHE A 128 -1.24 -13.45 -11.19
CA PHE A 128 -0.09 -13.85 -10.37
C PHE A 128 1.11 -14.30 -11.22
N ALA A 129 0.87 -15.09 -12.26
CA ALA A 129 1.94 -15.51 -13.17
C ALA A 129 2.59 -14.33 -13.89
N LEU A 130 1.80 -13.33 -14.32
CA LEU A 130 2.31 -12.09 -14.92
C LEU A 130 3.13 -11.26 -13.94
N ILE A 131 2.69 -11.11 -12.70
CA ILE A 131 3.44 -10.39 -11.67
C ILE A 131 4.77 -11.09 -11.39
N LEU A 132 4.77 -12.40 -11.19
CA LEU A 132 5.99 -13.17 -10.94
C LEU A 132 6.95 -13.10 -12.14
N SER A 133 6.46 -13.21 -13.37
CA SER A 133 7.29 -13.07 -14.56
C SER A 133 7.91 -11.68 -14.68
N ALA A 134 7.15 -10.62 -14.39
CA ALA A 134 7.65 -9.25 -14.40
C ALA A 134 8.76 -9.04 -13.35
N VAL A 135 8.58 -9.59 -12.14
CA VAL A 135 9.59 -9.56 -11.07
C VAL A 135 10.87 -10.27 -11.49
N ILE A 136 10.76 -11.45 -12.13
CA ILE A 136 11.91 -12.21 -12.62
C ILE A 136 12.65 -11.42 -13.70
N ILE A 137 11.94 -10.87 -14.70
CA ILE A 137 12.54 -10.08 -15.79
C ILE A 137 13.30 -8.89 -15.24
N VAL A 138 12.69 -8.14 -14.30
CA VAL A 138 13.33 -6.99 -13.67
C VAL A 138 14.55 -7.40 -12.82
N SER A 139 14.48 -8.55 -12.15
CA SER A 139 15.57 -9.07 -11.33
C SER A 139 16.78 -9.52 -12.14
N ILE A 140 16.55 -10.05 -13.35
CA ILE A 140 17.62 -10.47 -14.29
C ILE A 140 18.23 -9.25 -15.01
N GLY A 141 17.43 -8.21 -15.22
CA GLY A 141 17.88 -6.98 -15.87
C GLY A 141 19.02 -6.33 -15.08
N LYS A 142 20.17 -6.14 -15.74
CA LYS A 142 21.39 -5.49 -15.16
C LYS A 142 21.21 -3.98 -14.89
N GLY A 143 20.03 -3.54 -14.48
CA GLY A 143 19.74 -2.14 -14.14
C GLY A 143 20.47 -1.73 -12.87
N GLY A 144 21.57 -0.99 -13.02
CA GLY A 144 22.26 -0.22 -11.99
C GLY A 144 22.45 -0.94 -10.66
N GLN A 145 23.43 -1.84 -10.55
CA GLN A 145 23.74 -2.57 -9.32
C GLN A 145 24.37 -1.64 -8.28
N LYS A 146 23.57 -0.79 -7.65
CA LYS A 146 23.96 -0.28 -6.34
C LYS A 146 23.94 -1.46 -5.38
N LYS A 147 25.08 -1.79 -4.76
CA LYS A 147 25.14 -2.85 -3.74
C LYS A 147 24.19 -2.46 -2.62
N THR A 148 23.17 -3.25 -2.40
CA THR A 148 22.21 -3.03 -1.31
C THR A 148 22.92 -3.32 0.00
N GLY A 149 23.12 -2.32 0.85
CA GLY A 149 23.63 -2.51 2.20
C GLY A 149 22.60 -3.23 3.09
N LEU A 150 23.03 -3.75 4.22
CA LEU A 150 22.15 -4.44 5.20
C LEU A 150 20.94 -3.55 5.59
N PHE A 151 21.19 -2.27 5.85
CA PHE A 151 20.14 -1.31 6.19
C PHE A 151 19.11 -1.17 5.03
N GLY A 152 19.59 -1.05 3.78
CA GLY A 152 18.72 -0.98 2.62
C GLY A 152 17.87 -2.25 2.42
N ALA A 153 18.42 -3.44 2.72
CA ALA A 153 17.69 -4.70 2.67
C ALA A 153 16.60 -4.76 3.75
N ILE A 154 16.90 -4.35 4.98
CA ILE A 154 15.92 -4.28 6.08
C ILE A 154 14.78 -3.31 5.70
N MET A 155 15.09 -2.14 5.15
CA MET A 155 14.08 -1.18 4.73
C MET A 155 13.18 -1.72 3.61
N LEU A 156 13.72 -2.51 2.67
CA LEU A 156 12.91 -3.18 1.64
C LEU A 156 11.92 -4.18 2.25
N VAL A 157 12.37 -5.00 3.19
CA VAL A 157 11.51 -5.98 3.87
C VAL A 157 10.43 -5.27 4.68
N LEU A 158 10.78 -4.23 5.43
CA LEU A 158 9.80 -3.46 6.21
C LEU A 158 8.79 -2.73 5.31
N THR A 159 9.23 -2.22 4.17
CA THR A 159 8.34 -1.62 3.15
C THR A 159 7.33 -2.66 2.64
N ALA A 160 7.82 -3.85 2.29
CA ALA A 160 6.98 -4.94 1.81
C ALA A 160 5.96 -5.40 2.88
N LEU A 161 6.40 -5.54 4.13
CA LEU A 161 5.51 -5.90 5.24
C LEU A 161 4.46 -4.82 5.48
N GLY A 162 4.84 -3.54 5.47
CA GLY A 162 3.91 -2.41 5.63
C GLY A 162 2.84 -2.38 4.54
N ASP A 163 3.22 -2.61 3.29
CA ASP A 163 2.31 -2.69 2.15
C ASP A 163 1.35 -3.88 2.27
N GLY A 164 1.89 -5.03 2.65
CA GLY A 164 1.10 -6.24 2.90
C GLY A 164 0.05 -6.06 3.99
N ILE A 165 0.44 -5.46 5.14
CA ILE A 165 -0.48 -5.18 6.27
C ILE A 165 -1.56 -4.19 5.85
N ALA A 166 -1.18 -3.09 5.19
CA ALA A 166 -2.13 -2.08 4.73
C ALA A 166 -3.14 -2.66 3.74
N SER A 167 -2.67 -3.43 2.76
CA SER A 167 -3.52 -4.06 1.75
C SER A 167 -4.41 -5.15 2.34
N PHE A 168 -3.91 -5.92 3.31
CA PHE A 168 -4.71 -6.93 4.01
C PHE A 168 -5.83 -6.30 4.85
N SER A 169 -5.55 -5.18 5.53
CA SER A 169 -6.58 -4.43 6.26
C SER A 169 -7.71 -3.93 5.34
N GLN A 170 -7.38 -3.48 4.13
CA GLN A 170 -8.39 -3.09 3.13
C GLN A 170 -9.24 -4.27 2.67
N GLN A 171 -8.64 -5.45 2.53
CA GLN A 171 -9.38 -6.67 2.20
C GLN A 171 -10.30 -7.11 3.34
N LEU A 172 -9.84 -7.04 4.61
CA LEU A 172 -10.67 -7.30 5.78
C LEU A 172 -11.88 -6.35 5.81
N TYR A 173 -11.65 -5.06 5.60
CA TYR A 173 -12.74 -4.09 5.53
C TYR A 173 -13.75 -4.46 4.44
N LYS A 174 -13.28 -4.75 3.23
CA LYS A 174 -14.13 -5.16 2.11
C LYS A 174 -14.96 -6.39 2.44
N GLN A 175 -14.35 -7.40 3.06
CA GLN A 175 -15.01 -8.67 3.35
C GLN A 175 -16.07 -8.56 4.47
N PHE A 176 -15.83 -7.68 5.45
CA PHE A 176 -16.74 -7.56 6.59
C PHE A 176 -17.82 -6.48 6.43
N TYR A 177 -17.51 -5.37 5.74
CA TYR A 177 -18.37 -4.18 5.74
C TYR A 177 -18.92 -3.76 4.37
N THR A 178 -18.50 -4.40 3.25
CA THR A 178 -19.09 -4.09 1.93
C THR A 178 -20.35 -4.91 1.68
N GLU A 179 -21.16 -4.53 0.70
CA GLU A 179 -22.37 -5.24 0.28
C GLU A 179 -22.14 -6.74 0.15
N GLY A 180 -22.91 -7.54 0.89
CA GLY A 180 -22.74 -9.00 1.02
C GLY A 180 -21.69 -9.45 2.04
N GLY A 181 -21.02 -8.53 2.74
CA GLY A 181 -20.11 -8.84 3.85
C GLY A 181 -20.84 -9.20 5.14
N MET A 182 -20.10 -9.82 6.08
CA MET A 182 -20.65 -10.34 7.33
C MET A 182 -21.37 -9.28 8.20
N TYR A 183 -21.00 -7.99 8.05
CA TYR A 183 -21.54 -6.86 8.82
C TYR A 183 -22.12 -5.75 7.93
N ALA A 184 -22.48 -6.05 6.69
CA ALA A 184 -22.98 -5.08 5.72
C ALA A 184 -24.29 -4.36 6.12
N GLY A 185 -24.94 -4.77 7.18
CA GLY A 185 -26.17 -4.15 7.70
C GLY A 185 -26.00 -3.39 9.02
N GLU A 186 -24.77 -3.32 9.56
CA GLU A 186 -24.50 -2.71 10.88
C GLU A 186 -23.87 -1.30 10.78
N THR A 187 -23.69 -0.78 9.55
CA THR A 187 -23.08 0.55 9.30
C THR A 187 -24.10 1.59 8.87
#